data_816a263786bd42f15f14df4c70f51ecc
#
_entry.id   816a263786bd42f15f14df4c70f51ecc
#
_cell.length_a   1.000
_cell.length_b   1.000
_cell.length_c   1.000
_cell.angle_alpha   90.00
_cell.angle_beta   90.00
_cell.angle_gamma   90.00
#
_symmetry.space_group_name_H-M   'P 1'
#
loop_
_entity.id
_entity.type
_entity.pdbx_description
1 polymer ?
#
loop_
_entity_poly.entity_id
_entity_poly.type
_entity_poly.pdbx_seq_one_letter_code
_entity_poly.pdbx_strand_id
1 'polypeptide(L)'
;MKLNSDIKILGKNIILVPYRNYHVPKYHEWMKSEELQKLTASEPLSLEQEYEMQKSWREDEDKCTFIILDKNKYGQCGDEIESMIGDTNIFIDKESSTGEIEIMIADQQARGKKQGWESVILMLLYGIKHIKLKTYEAKISLENVISIKMFEKLDFKEKSRSEVFGEVTLEKEVSDEWLQWLEILTYLLR
;
A
#
# COMPACT_ATOMS: atom_id res chain seq x y z
N MET A 1 12.16 4.89 3.37
CA MET A 1 11.06 5.36 4.27
C MET A 1 11.43 6.57 5.15
N LYS A 2 12.47 7.32 4.83
CA LYS A 2 12.78 8.56 5.58
C LYS A 2 11.64 9.58 5.48
N LEU A 3 10.93 9.59 4.36
CA LEU A 3 9.85 10.55 4.06
C LEU A 3 8.65 10.46 5.02
N ASN A 4 8.37 9.29 5.58
CA ASN A 4 7.20 9.05 6.42
C ASN A 4 7.52 8.55 7.82
N SER A 5 8.78 8.68 8.28
CA SER A 5 9.26 8.09 9.54
C SER A 5 8.43 8.45 10.78
N ASP A 6 7.81 9.64 10.78
CA ASP A 6 7.04 10.16 11.93
C ASP A 6 5.63 10.60 11.54
N ILE A 7 5.14 10.10 10.38
CA ILE A 7 3.83 10.45 9.85
C ILE A 7 2.82 9.36 10.15
N LYS A 8 1.69 9.77 10.73
CA LYS A 8 0.50 8.95 10.94
C LYS A 8 -0.66 9.56 10.17
N ILE A 9 -1.31 8.77 9.31
CA ILE A 9 -2.45 9.23 8.52
C ILE A 9 -3.72 8.60 9.09
N LEU A 10 -4.67 9.45 9.50
CA LEU A 10 -5.93 9.02 10.08
C LEU A 10 -7.00 8.96 8.98
N GLY A 11 -7.45 7.76 8.67
CA GLY A 11 -8.61 7.51 7.84
C GLY A 11 -9.91 7.41 8.66
N LYS A 12 -11.00 7.03 7.97
CA LYS A 12 -12.28 6.70 8.62
C LYS A 12 -12.22 5.37 9.35
N ASN A 13 -11.83 4.32 8.65
CA ASN A 13 -11.83 2.94 9.16
C ASN A 13 -10.43 2.40 9.42
N ILE A 14 -9.40 3.10 8.96
CA ILE A 14 -8.00 2.68 9.07
C ILE A 14 -7.12 3.78 9.64
N ILE A 15 -5.93 3.37 10.06
CA ILE A 15 -4.82 4.26 10.37
C ILE A 15 -3.60 3.75 9.62
N LEU A 16 -2.89 4.63 8.91
CA LEU A 16 -1.60 4.32 8.33
C LEU A 16 -0.50 4.78 9.29
N VAL A 17 0.38 3.86 9.68
CA VAL A 17 1.52 4.14 10.56
C VAL A 17 2.82 3.72 9.88
N PRO A 18 3.97 4.36 10.18
CA PRO A 18 5.25 3.95 9.62
C PRO A 18 5.58 2.50 9.95
N TYR A 19 6.18 1.77 8.99
CA TYR A 19 6.66 0.41 9.25
C TYR A 19 7.87 0.44 10.19
N ARG A 20 7.72 -0.10 11.40
CA ARG A 20 8.72 -0.16 12.46
C ARG A 20 9.19 -1.58 12.68
N ASN A 21 10.33 -1.74 13.34
CA ASN A 21 10.92 -3.05 13.65
C ASN A 21 10.00 -3.96 14.49
N TYR A 22 9.21 -3.39 15.40
CA TYR A 22 8.26 -4.15 16.23
C TYR A 22 7.07 -4.72 15.44
N HIS A 23 6.81 -4.25 14.23
CA HIS A 23 5.81 -4.83 13.33
C HIS A 23 6.31 -6.11 12.61
N VAL A 24 7.65 -6.27 12.50
CA VAL A 24 8.28 -7.34 11.71
C VAL A 24 7.80 -8.74 12.09
N PRO A 25 7.67 -9.13 13.38
CA PRO A 25 7.23 -10.48 13.70
C PRO A 25 5.86 -10.83 13.13
N LYS A 26 4.89 -9.89 13.18
CA LYS A 26 3.56 -10.13 12.62
C LYS A 26 3.56 -10.09 11.10
N TYR A 27 4.34 -9.20 10.50
CA TYR A 27 4.53 -9.14 9.05
C TYR A 27 5.12 -10.45 8.53
N HIS A 28 6.14 -10.97 9.19
CA HIS A 28 6.75 -12.26 8.86
C HIS A 28 5.75 -13.43 8.92
N GLU A 29 4.84 -13.46 9.93
CA GLU A 29 3.79 -14.49 9.98
C GLU A 29 2.85 -14.41 8.76
N TRP A 30 2.52 -13.21 8.27
CA TRP A 30 1.73 -13.06 7.05
C TRP A 30 2.48 -13.59 5.83
N MET A 31 3.79 -13.29 5.72
CA MET A 31 4.62 -13.67 4.58
C MET A 31 4.96 -15.17 4.53
N LYS A 32 4.52 -15.98 5.51
CA LYS A 32 4.51 -17.44 5.40
C LYS A 32 3.38 -17.98 4.50
N SER A 33 2.41 -17.15 4.14
CA SER A 33 1.31 -17.53 3.26
C SER A 33 1.76 -17.57 1.80
N GLU A 34 1.69 -18.75 1.18
CA GLU A 34 1.98 -18.92 -0.26
C GLU A 34 1.06 -18.05 -1.14
N GLU A 35 -0.21 -17.86 -0.71
CA GLU A 35 -1.15 -16.96 -1.39
C GLU A 35 -0.62 -15.54 -1.42
N LEU A 36 -0.17 -15.02 -0.27
CA LEU A 36 0.35 -13.66 -0.18
C LEU A 36 1.66 -13.51 -0.95
N GLN A 37 2.59 -14.45 -0.82
CA GLN A 37 3.84 -14.46 -1.59
C GLN A 37 3.56 -14.40 -3.10
N LYS A 38 2.61 -15.20 -3.59
CA LYS A 38 2.23 -15.19 -5.00
C LYS A 38 1.60 -13.85 -5.44
N LEU A 39 0.70 -13.29 -4.62
CA LEU A 39 -0.01 -12.05 -4.94
C LEU A 39 0.89 -10.82 -4.89
N THR A 40 1.95 -10.85 -4.08
CA THR A 40 2.92 -9.74 -3.91
C THR A 40 4.25 -10.00 -4.63
N ALA A 41 4.34 -11.08 -5.41
CA ALA A 41 5.58 -11.52 -6.06
C ALA A 41 6.79 -11.55 -5.12
N SER A 42 6.58 -11.99 -3.87
CA SER A 42 7.60 -12.02 -2.82
C SER A 42 8.12 -13.44 -2.60
N GLU A 43 9.39 -13.55 -2.26
CA GLU A 43 10.02 -14.80 -1.82
C GLU A 43 9.95 -14.94 -0.30
N PRO A 44 9.93 -16.19 0.23
CA PRO A 44 9.96 -16.41 1.66
C PRO A 44 11.30 -15.99 2.25
N LEU A 45 11.26 -15.21 3.32
CA LEU A 45 12.43 -14.75 4.06
C LEU A 45 12.46 -15.39 5.46
N SER A 46 13.66 -15.55 6.04
CA SER A 46 13.78 -15.82 7.47
C SER A 46 13.39 -14.58 8.28
N LEU A 47 13.05 -14.75 9.55
CA LEU A 47 12.74 -13.61 10.42
C LEU A 47 13.88 -12.60 10.50
N GLU A 48 15.12 -13.06 10.50
CA GLU A 48 16.31 -12.20 10.50
C GLU A 48 16.41 -11.37 9.21
N GLN A 49 16.18 -12.01 8.06
CA GLN A 49 16.14 -11.33 6.75
C GLN A 49 15.00 -10.32 6.67
N GLU A 50 13.84 -10.59 7.28
CA GLU A 50 12.73 -9.62 7.38
C GLU A 50 13.13 -8.38 8.19
N TYR A 51 13.86 -8.53 9.29
CA TYR A 51 14.40 -7.39 10.04
C TYR A 51 15.41 -6.58 9.24
N GLU A 52 16.30 -7.26 8.49
CA GLU A 52 17.26 -6.60 7.60
C GLU A 52 16.55 -5.85 6.47
N MET A 53 15.54 -6.47 5.85
CA MET A 53 14.71 -5.85 4.84
C MET A 53 14.00 -4.61 5.40
N GLN A 54 13.34 -4.71 6.57
CA GLN A 54 12.69 -3.56 7.20
C GLN A 54 13.66 -2.42 7.47
N LYS A 55 14.88 -2.74 7.94
CA LYS A 55 15.94 -1.74 8.17
C LYS A 55 16.36 -1.08 6.86
N SER A 56 16.61 -1.87 5.81
CA SER A 56 16.94 -1.37 4.48
C SER A 56 15.84 -0.44 3.95
N TRP A 57 14.58 -0.86 4.02
CA TRP A 57 13.44 -0.03 3.60
C TRP A 57 13.34 1.26 4.39
N ARG A 58 13.61 1.23 5.70
CA ARG A 58 13.59 2.42 6.55
C ARG A 58 14.64 3.45 6.14
N GLU A 59 15.80 3.01 5.66
CA GLU A 59 16.91 3.86 5.24
C GLU A 59 16.77 4.34 3.78
N ASP A 60 15.93 3.69 3.00
CA ASP A 60 15.67 4.00 1.60
C ASP A 60 14.88 5.31 1.45
N GLU A 61 15.38 6.18 0.56
CA GLU A 61 14.74 7.47 0.24
C GLU A 61 13.73 7.36 -0.91
N ASP A 62 13.78 6.26 -1.66
CA ASP A 62 12.94 6.00 -2.82
C ASP A 62 11.80 5.02 -2.51
N LYS A 63 11.60 4.73 -1.23
CA LYS A 63 10.52 3.88 -0.74
C LYS A 63 9.73 4.55 0.37
N CYS A 64 8.42 4.41 0.31
CA CYS A 64 7.50 4.87 1.34
C CYS A 64 6.54 3.75 1.70
N THR A 65 6.64 3.21 2.93
CA THR A 65 5.82 2.09 3.41
C THR A 65 5.04 2.49 4.64
N PHE A 66 3.75 2.18 4.66
CA PHE A 66 2.90 2.28 5.83
C PHE A 66 2.29 0.91 6.17
N ILE A 67 2.25 0.59 7.44
CA ILE A 67 1.41 -0.47 7.98
C ILE A 67 -0.02 0.05 8.09
N ILE A 68 -0.99 -0.76 7.73
CA ILE A 68 -2.42 -0.46 7.82
C ILE A 68 -2.96 -1.07 9.10
N LEU A 69 -3.54 -0.24 9.96
CA LEU A 69 -4.23 -0.68 11.16
C LEU A 69 -5.75 -0.57 10.97
N ASP A 70 -6.51 -1.55 11.47
CA ASP A 70 -7.95 -1.40 11.69
C ASP A 70 -8.19 -0.41 12.82
N LYS A 71 -8.79 0.73 12.49
CA LYS A 71 -9.00 1.84 13.45
C LYS A 71 -9.91 1.48 14.61
N ASN A 72 -10.94 0.65 14.36
CA ASN A 72 -11.87 0.23 15.40
C ASN A 72 -11.17 -0.70 16.39
N LYS A 73 -10.41 -1.67 15.88
CA LYS A 73 -9.63 -2.60 16.71
C LYS A 73 -8.60 -1.84 17.54
N TYR A 74 -7.86 -0.92 16.90
CA TYR A 74 -6.89 -0.05 17.57
C TYR A 74 -7.54 0.79 18.67
N GLY A 75 -8.73 1.35 18.42
CA GLY A 75 -9.48 2.12 19.42
C GLY A 75 -9.92 1.30 20.64
N GLN A 76 -10.09 -0.02 20.48
CA GLN A 76 -10.48 -0.92 21.56
C GLN A 76 -9.29 -1.41 22.40
N CYS A 77 -8.18 -1.78 21.76
CA CYS A 77 -7.03 -2.41 22.43
C CYS A 77 -5.83 -1.49 22.66
N GLY A 78 -5.71 -0.39 21.89
CA GLY A 78 -4.55 0.51 21.92
C GLY A 78 -3.25 -0.10 21.41
N ASP A 79 -3.31 -1.30 20.79
CA ASP A 79 -2.16 -2.07 20.36
C ASP A 79 -2.06 -2.04 18.83
N GLU A 80 -0.94 -1.49 18.30
CA GLU A 80 -0.70 -1.42 16.86
C GLU A 80 -0.54 -2.82 16.26
N ILE A 81 0.19 -3.73 16.92
CA ILE A 81 0.47 -5.07 16.39
C ILE A 81 -0.83 -5.86 16.24
N GLU A 82 -1.66 -5.85 17.29
CA GLU A 82 -2.96 -6.52 17.24
C GLU A 82 -3.86 -5.95 16.15
N SER A 83 -3.75 -4.66 15.88
CA SER A 83 -4.60 -3.94 14.92
C SER A 83 -4.10 -3.97 13.48
N MET A 84 -2.89 -4.48 13.23
CA MET A 84 -2.34 -4.62 11.88
C MET A 84 -3.22 -5.49 11.00
N ILE A 85 -3.50 -5.02 9.78
CA ILE A 85 -4.31 -5.75 8.77
C ILE A 85 -3.61 -5.88 7.42
N GLY A 86 -2.53 -5.15 7.17
CA GLY A 86 -1.80 -5.14 5.90
C GLY A 86 -0.79 -4.02 5.83
N ASP A 87 -0.34 -3.74 4.63
CA ASP A 87 0.58 -2.63 4.32
C ASP A 87 0.29 -2.01 2.96
N THR A 88 0.83 -0.82 2.73
CA THR A 88 0.85 -0.15 1.42
C THR A 88 2.19 0.52 1.20
N ASN A 89 2.66 0.45 -0.05
CA ASN A 89 3.97 0.95 -0.47
C ASN A 89 3.85 1.92 -1.63
N ILE A 90 4.82 2.83 -1.74
CA ILE A 90 5.17 3.53 -2.98
C ILE A 90 6.67 3.39 -3.19
N PHE A 91 7.06 2.85 -4.35
CA PHE A 91 8.42 2.96 -4.87
C PHE A 91 8.50 4.21 -5.75
N ILE A 92 9.50 5.06 -5.52
CA ILE A 92 9.57 6.40 -6.09
C ILE A 92 10.68 6.43 -7.14
N ASP A 93 10.30 6.70 -8.38
CA ASP A 93 11.24 7.14 -9.40
C ASP A 93 11.28 8.68 -9.40
N LYS A 94 12.34 9.24 -8.83
CA LYS A 94 12.52 10.71 -8.74
C LYS A 94 12.74 11.37 -10.09
N GLU A 95 13.33 10.67 -11.06
CA GLU A 95 13.63 11.22 -12.38
C GLU A 95 12.34 11.48 -13.17
N SER A 96 11.43 10.51 -13.17
CA SER A 96 10.13 10.63 -13.83
C SER A 96 9.03 11.22 -12.95
N SER A 97 9.25 11.37 -11.65
CA SER A 97 8.23 11.70 -10.65
C SER A 97 7.07 10.68 -10.67
N THR A 98 7.39 9.41 -10.89
CA THR A 98 6.45 8.30 -10.91
C THR A 98 6.51 7.51 -9.61
N GLY A 99 5.36 7.10 -9.09
CA GLY A 99 5.25 6.22 -7.94
C GLY A 99 4.61 4.89 -8.32
N GLU A 100 5.32 3.77 -8.12
CA GLU A 100 4.70 2.45 -8.19
C GLU A 100 4.03 2.16 -6.84
N ILE A 101 2.70 2.04 -6.87
CA ILE A 101 1.89 1.82 -5.66
C ILE A 101 1.52 0.36 -5.49
N GLU A 102 1.70 -0.14 -4.27
CA GLU A 102 1.34 -1.50 -3.86
C GLU A 102 0.42 -1.48 -2.65
N ILE A 103 -0.40 -2.52 -2.53
CA ILE A 103 -1.33 -2.73 -1.42
C ILE A 103 -1.47 -4.21 -1.11
N MET A 104 -1.33 -4.58 0.16
CA MET A 104 -1.63 -5.91 0.66
C MET A 104 -2.58 -5.82 1.87
N ILE A 105 -3.72 -6.50 1.80
CA ILE A 105 -4.56 -6.78 2.98
C ILE A 105 -4.31 -8.23 3.37
N ALA A 106 -3.47 -8.42 4.37
CA ALA A 106 -3.01 -9.73 4.83
C ALA A 106 -4.05 -10.41 5.73
N ASP A 107 -4.70 -9.64 6.62
CA ASP A 107 -5.78 -10.18 7.46
C ASP A 107 -7.01 -10.47 6.61
N GLN A 108 -7.34 -11.77 6.47
CA GLN A 108 -8.51 -12.22 5.70
C GLN A 108 -9.82 -11.63 6.23
N GLN A 109 -9.94 -11.42 7.53
CA GLN A 109 -11.14 -10.83 8.13
C GLN A 109 -11.33 -9.35 7.77
N ALA A 110 -10.26 -8.66 7.38
CA ALA A 110 -10.30 -7.27 6.93
C ALA A 110 -10.66 -7.12 5.44
N ARG A 111 -10.55 -8.21 4.66
CA ARG A 111 -10.87 -8.19 3.22
C ARG A 111 -12.36 -7.95 2.97
N GLY A 112 -12.68 -7.29 1.86
CA GLY A 112 -14.07 -6.96 1.48
C GLY A 112 -14.71 -5.80 2.25
N LYS A 113 -14.05 -5.24 3.26
CA LYS A 113 -14.54 -4.13 4.11
C LYS A 113 -14.15 -2.74 3.60
N LYS A 114 -13.68 -2.61 2.37
CA LYS A 114 -13.18 -1.37 1.76
C LYS A 114 -11.95 -0.74 2.44
N GLN A 115 -11.30 -1.42 3.39
CA GLN A 115 -10.12 -0.91 4.09
C GLN A 115 -8.93 -0.77 3.12
N GLY A 116 -8.73 -1.73 2.20
CA GLY A 116 -7.73 -1.60 1.12
C GLY A 116 -8.03 -0.44 0.16
N TRP A 117 -9.29 -0.23 -0.20
CA TRP A 117 -9.73 0.92 -1.00
C TRP A 117 -9.36 2.25 -0.34
N GLU A 118 -9.70 2.40 0.94
CA GLU A 118 -9.37 3.59 1.72
C GLU A 118 -7.86 3.80 1.83
N SER A 119 -7.10 2.72 2.06
CA SER A 119 -5.63 2.78 2.16
C SER A 119 -4.99 3.29 0.88
N VAL A 120 -5.42 2.78 -0.28
CA VAL A 120 -4.90 3.23 -1.58
C VAL A 120 -5.20 4.71 -1.81
N ILE A 121 -6.43 5.17 -1.55
CA ILE A 121 -6.78 6.59 -1.71
C ILE A 121 -5.91 7.50 -0.82
N LEU A 122 -5.74 7.13 0.45
CA LEU A 122 -4.91 7.91 1.37
C LEU A 122 -3.44 7.92 0.94
N MET A 123 -2.94 6.80 0.42
CA MET A 123 -1.57 6.68 -0.06
C MET A 123 -1.34 7.49 -1.35
N LEU A 124 -2.29 7.47 -2.29
CA LEU A 124 -2.27 8.32 -3.50
C LEU A 124 -2.23 9.81 -3.12
N LEU A 125 -3.12 10.24 -2.22
CA LEU A 125 -3.15 11.62 -1.74
C LEU A 125 -1.84 12.02 -1.04
N TYR A 126 -1.26 11.11 -0.25
CA TYR A 126 0.03 11.34 0.39
C TYR A 126 1.15 11.53 -0.64
N GLY A 127 1.22 10.68 -1.64
CA GLY A 127 2.23 10.78 -2.70
C GLY A 127 2.08 12.08 -3.53
N ILE A 128 0.86 12.50 -3.86
CA ILE A 128 0.62 13.77 -4.57
C ILE A 128 1.03 14.96 -3.70
N LYS A 129 0.56 15.00 -2.45
CA LYS A 129 0.70 16.20 -1.60
C LYS A 129 2.08 16.35 -0.98
N HIS A 130 2.73 15.26 -0.60
CA HIS A 130 3.98 15.29 0.15
C HIS A 130 5.20 14.87 -0.67
N ILE A 131 5.06 13.87 -1.56
CA ILE A 131 6.16 13.40 -2.41
C ILE A 131 6.19 14.15 -3.76
N LYS A 132 5.05 14.76 -4.16
CA LYS A 132 4.89 15.51 -5.43
C LYS A 132 4.94 14.62 -6.67
N LEU A 133 4.43 13.40 -6.56
CA LEU A 133 4.32 12.48 -7.69
C LEU A 133 3.35 13.03 -8.73
N LYS A 134 3.69 12.80 -10.00
CA LYS A 134 2.91 13.22 -11.18
C LYS A 134 2.25 12.05 -11.88
N THR A 135 2.76 10.85 -11.68
CA THR A 135 2.23 9.63 -12.29
C THR A 135 2.27 8.50 -11.28
N TYR A 136 1.28 7.61 -11.35
CA TYR A 136 1.26 6.37 -10.59
C TYR A 136 1.20 5.18 -11.52
N GLU A 137 1.93 4.13 -11.14
CA GLU A 137 1.84 2.81 -11.73
C GLU A 137 1.42 1.80 -10.65
N ALA A 138 0.69 0.76 -11.07
CA ALA A 138 0.38 -0.41 -10.26
C ALA A 138 0.66 -1.65 -11.09
N LYS A 139 1.61 -2.47 -10.67
CA LYS A 139 1.92 -3.77 -11.28
C LYS A 139 1.15 -4.84 -10.53
N ILE A 140 0.34 -5.60 -11.26
CA ILE A 140 -0.64 -6.50 -10.66
C ILE A 140 -0.65 -7.83 -11.41
N SER A 141 -0.56 -8.94 -10.65
CA SER A 141 -0.77 -10.26 -11.23
C SER A 141 -2.12 -10.35 -11.96
N LEU A 142 -2.16 -10.93 -13.16
CA LEU A 142 -3.38 -11.14 -13.93
C LEU A 142 -4.44 -11.95 -13.17
N GLU A 143 -4.01 -12.78 -12.23
CA GLU A 143 -4.91 -13.54 -11.36
C GLU A 143 -5.57 -12.68 -10.28
N ASN A 144 -5.00 -11.51 -9.94
CA ASN A 144 -5.51 -10.61 -8.91
C ASN A 144 -6.58 -9.65 -9.47
N VAL A 145 -7.67 -10.23 -9.98
CA VAL A 145 -8.79 -9.49 -10.58
C VAL A 145 -9.39 -8.45 -9.61
N ILE A 146 -9.31 -8.69 -8.31
CA ILE A 146 -9.83 -7.77 -7.29
C ILE A 146 -9.04 -6.46 -7.29
N SER A 147 -7.70 -6.55 -7.27
CA SER A 147 -6.84 -5.37 -7.33
C SER A 147 -6.94 -4.67 -8.67
N ILE A 148 -6.95 -5.39 -9.79
CA ILE A 148 -7.13 -4.80 -11.13
C ILE A 148 -8.40 -3.93 -11.15
N LYS A 149 -9.55 -4.51 -10.76
CA LYS A 149 -10.83 -3.76 -10.72
C LYS A 149 -10.82 -2.60 -9.73
N MET A 150 -10.05 -2.69 -8.65
CA MET A 150 -9.91 -1.59 -7.70
C MET A 150 -9.18 -0.41 -8.33
N PHE A 151 -8.05 -0.64 -9.00
CA PHE A 151 -7.28 0.42 -9.67
C PHE A 151 -8.02 0.97 -10.89
N GLU A 152 -8.73 0.14 -11.68
CA GLU A 152 -9.60 0.61 -12.76
C GLU A 152 -10.68 1.57 -12.27
N LYS A 153 -11.29 1.30 -11.10
CA LYS A 153 -12.27 2.21 -10.45
C LYS A 153 -11.64 3.52 -9.97
N LEU A 154 -10.32 3.54 -9.74
CA LEU A 154 -9.55 4.74 -9.45
C LEU A 154 -9.06 5.46 -10.73
N ASP A 155 -9.61 5.06 -11.88
CA ASP A 155 -9.32 5.62 -13.20
C ASP A 155 -7.91 5.32 -13.72
N PHE A 156 -7.24 4.29 -13.17
CA PHE A 156 -6.04 3.76 -13.79
C PHE A 156 -6.39 3.05 -15.10
N LYS A 157 -5.50 3.16 -16.09
CA LYS A 157 -5.64 2.52 -17.41
C LYS A 157 -4.50 1.55 -17.66
N GLU A 158 -4.75 0.52 -18.44
CA GLU A 158 -3.70 -0.41 -18.82
C GLU A 158 -2.62 0.31 -19.65
N LYS A 159 -1.39 0.27 -19.16
CA LYS A 159 -0.18 0.76 -19.81
C LYS A 159 0.50 -0.34 -20.59
N SER A 160 0.62 -1.51 -19.99
CA SER A 160 1.26 -2.68 -20.59
C SER A 160 0.76 -3.96 -19.94
N ARG A 161 0.94 -5.07 -20.65
CA ARG A 161 0.57 -6.42 -20.20
C ARG A 161 1.64 -7.41 -20.62
N SER A 162 1.99 -8.32 -19.74
CA SER A 162 2.90 -9.42 -20.01
C SER A 162 2.25 -10.75 -19.68
N GLU A 163 1.85 -11.49 -20.70
CA GLU A 163 1.32 -12.86 -20.52
C GLU A 163 2.41 -13.80 -20.01
N VAL A 164 3.68 -13.55 -20.36
CA VAL A 164 4.83 -14.39 -19.96
C VAL A 164 5.06 -14.29 -18.44
N PHE A 165 4.97 -13.08 -17.89
CA PHE A 165 5.10 -12.86 -16.44
C PHE A 165 3.76 -12.91 -15.70
N GLY A 166 2.65 -13.05 -16.41
CA GLY A 166 1.30 -13.06 -15.83
C GLY A 166 0.96 -11.75 -15.12
N GLU A 167 1.36 -10.59 -15.68
CA GLU A 167 1.27 -9.29 -15.03
C GLU A 167 0.68 -8.22 -15.93
N VAL A 168 -0.09 -7.29 -15.38
CA VAL A 168 -0.54 -6.06 -16.01
C VAL A 168 0.00 -4.85 -15.24
N THR A 169 0.48 -3.84 -15.98
CA THR A 169 0.81 -2.53 -15.43
C THR A 169 -0.32 -1.57 -15.75
N LEU A 170 -0.94 -1.04 -14.73
CA LEU A 170 -1.93 0.03 -14.83
C LEU A 170 -1.27 1.36 -14.47
N GLU A 171 -1.66 2.44 -15.16
CA GLU A 171 -1.07 3.78 -14.98
C GLU A 171 -2.15 4.83 -14.81
N LYS A 172 -1.84 5.87 -14.03
CA LYS A 172 -2.66 7.06 -13.88
C LYS A 172 -1.79 8.32 -13.76
N GLU A 173 -1.96 9.26 -14.67
CA GLU A 173 -1.41 10.60 -14.54
C GLU A 173 -2.25 11.43 -13.55
N VAL A 174 -1.55 12.23 -12.74
CA VAL A 174 -2.19 13.14 -11.77
C VAL A 174 -2.68 14.38 -12.50
N SER A 175 -3.97 14.67 -12.41
CA SER A 175 -4.56 15.96 -12.79
C SER A 175 -5.22 16.63 -11.58
N ASP A 176 -5.49 17.93 -11.68
CA ASP A 176 -6.17 18.68 -10.62
C ASP A 176 -7.59 18.13 -10.39
N GLU A 177 -8.29 17.73 -11.47
CA GLU A 177 -9.61 17.14 -11.37
C GLU A 177 -9.58 15.78 -10.66
N TRP A 178 -8.56 14.95 -10.97
CA TRP A 178 -8.42 13.66 -10.32
C TRP A 178 -8.03 13.80 -8.84
N LEU A 179 -7.17 14.76 -8.50
CA LEU A 179 -6.83 15.08 -7.12
C LEU A 179 -8.09 15.53 -6.34
N GLN A 180 -8.89 16.44 -6.89
CA GLN A 180 -10.14 16.89 -6.26
C GLN A 180 -11.11 15.71 -6.06
N TRP A 181 -11.21 14.84 -7.06
CA TRP A 181 -12.05 13.65 -6.95
C TRP A 181 -11.60 12.69 -5.84
N LEU A 182 -10.28 12.44 -5.70
CA LEU A 182 -9.75 11.63 -4.58
C LEU A 182 -10.06 12.28 -3.22
N GLU A 183 -9.98 13.60 -3.12
CA GLU A 183 -10.33 14.33 -1.90
C GLU A 183 -11.83 14.18 -1.56
N ILE A 184 -12.70 14.25 -2.56
CA ILE A 184 -14.14 14.01 -2.39
C ILE A 184 -14.38 12.58 -1.92
N LEU A 185 -13.69 11.58 -2.50
CA LEU A 185 -13.81 10.20 -2.06
C LEU A 185 -13.45 10.03 -0.58
N THR A 186 -12.36 10.68 -0.11
CA THR A 186 -12.00 10.62 1.32
C THR A 186 -13.05 11.30 2.20
N TYR A 187 -13.68 12.36 1.73
CA TYR A 187 -14.78 13.02 2.45
C TYR A 187 -16.02 12.13 2.53
N LEU A 188 -16.38 11.45 1.43
CA LEU A 188 -17.52 10.52 1.38
C LEU A 188 -17.30 9.24 2.21
N LEU A 189 -16.04 8.90 2.48
CA LEU A 189 -15.70 7.84 3.42
C LEU A 189 -15.92 8.26 4.89
N ARG A 190 -15.99 9.55 5.19
CA ARG A 190 -16.31 10.07 6.53
C ARG A 190 -17.78 9.92 6.85
#